data_34d3dfb66a574fda87d75966f9060616
#
_entry.id   34d3dfb66a574fda87d75966f9060616
#
_cell.length_a   1.000
_cell.length_b   1.000
_cell.length_c   1.000
_cell.angle_alpha   90.00
_cell.angle_beta   90.00
_cell.angle_gamma   90.00
#
_symmetry.space_group_name_H-M   'P 1'
#
loop_
_entity.id
_entity.type
_entity.pdbx_description
1 polymer ?
#
loop_
_entity_poly.entity_id
_entity_poly.type
_entity_poly.pdbx_seq_one_letter_code
_entity_poly.pdbx_strand_id
1 'polypeptide(L)'
;MGIVRHYIIKDQECGYLTKNGKFIKLLTAGRYSFVKALGYEVDIVPMTGEVRTCGIPEEILMGDKGFADRVVKNVLPDECIALRFVNKAYREVLTKPESLFWNVFEENEFRNIDITRPCMEESLPRFYMDLMAARYYKKIIVKDGEIGLLYYDNRYEKRLETGTYYFWNYGKEVTCKIFNMKIQQLDISGQEILTADKVAVRLNVICNYRIVNPEKLVRQVEGAASQIYT
;
A
#
# COMPACT_ATOMS: atom_id res chain seq x y z
N MET A 1 39.69 13.43 39.00
CA MET A 1 39.61 14.12 37.68
C MET A 1 38.49 13.43 36.87
N GLY A 2 37.35 14.09 36.68
CA GLY A 2 36.21 13.46 35.96
C GLY A 2 36.48 13.39 34.46
N ILE A 3 36.20 12.22 33.82
CA ILE A 3 36.30 12.07 32.37
C ILE A 3 35.27 12.99 31.72
N VAL A 4 35.74 13.94 30.89
CA VAL A 4 34.89 14.82 30.07
C VAL A 4 34.66 14.15 28.71
N ARG A 5 33.41 14.03 28.31
CA ARG A 5 33.03 13.61 26.95
C ARG A 5 32.77 14.84 26.09
N HIS A 6 33.32 14.84 24.88
CA HIS A 6 33.12 15.87 23.89
C HIS A 6 32.16 15.36 22.82
N TYR A 7 31.20 16.17 22.43
CA TYR A 7 30.21 15.89 21.39
C TYR A 7 30.27 16.99 20.35
N ILE A 8 30.28 16.62 19.08
CA ILE A 8 30.21 17.54 17.95
C ILE A 8 28.93 17.21 17.21
N ILE A 9 27.99 18.16 17.18
CA ILE A 9 26.71 18.07 16.47
C ILE A 9 26.86 18.91 15.20
N LYS A 10 26.65 18.30 14.04
CA LYS A 10 26.74 18.94 12.72
C LYS A 10 25.46 19.71 12.39
N ASP A 11 25.49 20.54 11.34
CA ASP A 11 24.38 21.43 10.97
C ASP A 11 23.07 20.69 10.67
N GLN A 12 23.13 19.46 10.14
CA GLN A 12 21.96 18.63 9.84
C GLN A 12 21.62 17.61 10.94
N GLU A 13 22.22 17.76 12.10
CA GLU A 13 22.04 16.87 13.24
C GLU A 13 21.52 17.66 14.46
N CYS A 14 20.89 16.94 15.37
CA CYS A 14 20.61 17.43 16.71
C CYS A 14 21.02 16.40 17.76
N GLY A 15 21.10 16.81 19.00
CA GLY A 15 21.42 15.93 20.14
C GLY A 15 20.33 15.95 21.18
N TYR A 16 19.90 14.78 21.62
CA TYR A 16 19.05 14.67 22.81
C TYR A 16 19.94 14.60 24.04
N LEU A 17 19.98 15.69 24.82
CA LEU A 17 20.70 15.70 26.09
C LEU A 17 19.86 15.01 27.15
N THR A 18 20.39 13.96 27.73
CA THR A 18 19.82 13.28 28.89
C THR A 18 20.71 13.38 30.11
N LYS A 19 20.12 13.27 31.27
CA LYS A 19 20.82 13.18 32.57
C LYS A 19 20.20 12.08 33.41
N ASN A 20 21.00 11.06 33.73
CA ASN A 20 20.53 9.86 34.44
C ASN A 20 19.26 9.24 33.74
N GLY A 21 19.27 9.18 32.42
CA GLY A 21 18.16 8.65 31.61
C GLY A 21 16.96 9.59 31.44
N LYS A 22 16.97 10.80 32.02
CA LYS A 22 15.91 11.80 31.85
C LYS A 22 16.28 12.81 30.76
N PHE A 23 15.40 13.06 29.84
CA PHE A 23 15.57 14.11 28.82
C PHE A 23 15.62 15.49 29.46
N ILE A 24 16.55 16.31 29.02
CA ILE A 24 16.76 17.68 29.52
C ILE A 24 16.36 18.70 28.45
N LYS A 25 16.94 18.59 27.24
CA LYS A 25 16.66 19.49 26.13
C LYS A 25 17.25 19.00 24.83
N LEU A 26 16.77 19.58 23.74
CA LEU A 26 17.38 19.45 22.39
C LEU A 26 18.65 20.31 22.32
N LEU A 27 19.74 19.75 21.81
CA LEU A 27 20.97 20.44 21.43
C LEU A 27 21.00 20.64 19.91
N THR A 28 21.32 21.85 19.49
CA THR A 28 21.52 22.18 18.07
C THR A 28 22.98 22.00 17.67
N ALA A 29 23.31 22.28 16.39
CA ALA A 29 24.68 22.23 15.89
C ALA A 29 25.65 23.01 16.77
N GLY A 30 26.80 22.39 17.06
CA GLY A 30 27.80 22.96 17.95
C GLY A 30 28.71 21.96 18.63
N ARG A 31 29.56 22.44 19.49
CA ARG A 31 30.47 21.63 20.33
C ARG A 31 30.03 21.67 21.78
N TYR A 32 29.88 20.53 22.38
CA TYR A 32 29.42 20.37 23.75
C TYR A 32 30.36 19.48 24.54
N SER A 33 30.52 19.77 25.82
CA SER A 33 31.37 19.00 26.68
C SER A 33 30.67 18.76 28.02
N PHE A 34 30.55 17.49 28.42
CA PHE A 34 29.87 17.09 29.65
C PHE A 34 30.74 16.16 30.48
N VAL A 35 30.68 16.32 31.78
CA VAL A 35 31.36 15.44 32.73
C VAL A 35 30.59 14.12 32.86
N LYS A 36 31.19 13.01 32.46
CA LYS A 36 30.57 11.67 32.48
C LYS A 36 30.04 11.30 33.88
N ALA A 37 30.78 11.62 34.92
CA ALA A 37 30.43 11.29 36.32
C ALA A 37 29.12 11.95 36.78
N LEU A 38 28.63 13.00 36.07
CA LEU A 38 27.35 13.66 36.36
C LEU A 38 26.15 13.04 35.67
N GLY A 39 26.32 11.91 34.96
CA GLY A 39 25.26 11.16 34.31
C GLY A 39 24.69 11.79 33.01
N TYR A 40 25.46 12.72 32.40
CA TYR A 40 25.06 13.30 31.11
C TYR A 40 25.40 12.40 29.93
N GLU A 41 24.44 12.24 29.01
CA GLU A 41 24.59 11.55 27.73
C GLU A 41 23.94 12.36 26.62
N VAL A 42 24.42 12.20 25.39
CA VAL A 42 23.88 12.87 24.20
C VAL A 42 23.73 11.84 23.09
N ASP A 43 22.49 11.65 22.61
CA ASP A 43 22.17 10.87 21.43
C ASP A 43 22.08 11.80 20.23
N ILE A 44 22.99 11.64 19.27
CA ILE A 44 23.05 12.48 18.06
C ILE A 44 22.23 11.79 16.97
N VAL A 45 21.27 12.52 16.41
CA VAL A 45 20.36 12.04 15.34
C VAL A 45 20.32 13.03 14.19
N PRO A 46 20.14 12.55 12.93
CA PRO A 46 19.92 13.44 11.79
C PRO A 46 18.53 14.10 11.89
N MET A 47 18.42 15.36 11.47
CA MET A 47 17.15 16.10 11.38
C MET A 47 16.51 15.96 9.98
N THR A 48 16.50 14.75 9.44
CA THR A 48 15.87 14.40 8.16
C THR A 48 15.06 13.11 8.26
N GLY A 49 13.97 13.02 7.51
CA GLY A 49 13.10 11.84 7.50
C GLY A 49 12.31 11.65 8.81
N GLU A 50 11.97 10.39 9.11
CA GLU A 50 11.21 10.02 10.31
C GLU A 50 12.05 10.24 11.57
N VAL A 51 11.45 10.83 12.61
CA VAL A 51 12.12 11.13 13.88
C VAL A 51 12.52 9.85 14.61
N ARG A 52 13.78 9.79 15.02
CA ARG A 52 14.29 8.74 15.90
C ARG A 52 14.26 9.25 17.33
N THR A 53 13.42 8.69 18.17
CA THR A 53 13.23 9.14 19.56
C THR A 53 14.29 8.62 20.53
N CYS A 54 15.14 7.67 20.13
CA CYS A 54 16.18 7.05 20.97
C CYS A 54 15.64 6.51 22.31
N GLY A 55 14.38 6.04 22.32
CA GLY A 55 13.73 5.52 23.53
C GLY A 55 13.15 6.59 24.47
N ILE A 56 13.19 7.86 24.09
CA ILE A 56 12.52 8.94 24.83
C ILE A 56 11.06 9.00 24.36
N PRO A 57 10.06 8.99 25.27
CA PRO A 57 8.65 9.16 24.90
C PRO A 57 8.42 10.44 24.10
N GLU A 58 7.57 10.34 23.06
CA GLU A 58 7.28 11.46 22.14
C GLU A 58 6.75 12.68 22.88
N GLU A 59 5.87 12.48 23.89
CA GLU A 59 5.28 13.55 24.69
C GLU A 59 6.33 14.37 25.42
N ILE A 60 7.43 13.73 25.86
CA ILE A 60 8.54 14.41 26.55
C ILE A 60 9.32 15.25 25.53
N LEU A 61 9.58 14.71 24.33
CA LEU A 61 10.26 15.46 23.27
C LEU A 61 9.40 16.64 22.80
N MET A 62 8.10 16.46 22.62
CA MET A 62 7.15 17.51 22.23
C MET A 62 7.00 18.60 23.30
N GLY A 63 7.36 18.33 24.55
CA GLY A 63 7.45 19.34 25.62
C GLY A 63 8.62 20.31 25.44
N ASP A 64 9.64 19.98 24.66
CA ASP A 64 10.73 20.87 24.30
C ASP A 64 10.33 21.71 23.07
N LYS A 65 10.20 23.03 23.25
CA LYS A 65 9.82 23.95 22.18
C LYS A 65 10.78 23.88 20.98
N GLY A 66 12.08 23.73 21.28
CA GLY A 66 13.08 23.60 20.22
C GLY A 66 12.88 22.37 19.35
N PHE A 67 12.39 21.27 19.91
CA PHE A 67 12.01 20.07 19.17
C PHE A 67 10.66 20.25 18.46
N ALA A 68 9.62 20.66 19.17
CA ALA A 68 8.26 20.80 18.65
C ALA A 68 8.18 21.72 17.42
N ASP A 69 8.92 22.83 17.41
CA ASP A 69 8.96 23.78 16.28
C ASP A 69 9.67 23.21 15.02
N ARG A 70 10.31 22.03 15.12
CA ARG A 70 11.13 21.43 14.05
C ARG A 70 10.56 20.14 13.47
N VAL A 71 9.43 19.70 13.98
CA VAL A 71 8.82 18.44 13.56
C VAL A 71 7.40 18.66 13.07
N VAL A 72 6.92 17.74 12.24
CA VAL A 72 5.52 17.66 11.84
C VAL A 72 5.00 16.26 12.09
N LYS A 73 3.80 16.16 12.66
CA LYS A 73 3.13 14.91 12.97
C LYS A 73 2.03 14.64 11.93
N ASN A 74 2.02 13.44 11.38
CA ASN A 74 0.88 12.91 10.64
C ASN A 74 0.10 11.98 11.56
N VAL A 75 -1.19 12.23 11.71
CA VAL A 75 -2.14 11.35 12.39
C VAL A 75 -3.07 10.77 11.33
N LEU A 76 -3.05 9.45 11.21
CA LEU A 76 -3.81 8.73 10.20
C LEU A 76 -5.16 8.32 10.77
N PRO A 77 -6.29 8.79 10.19
CA PRO A 77 -7.62 8.30 10.57
C PRO A 77 -7.78 6.81 10.29
N ASP A 78 -8.75 6.18 10.96
CA ASP A 78 -9.09 4.79 10.71
C ASP A 78 -9.47 4.57 9.24
N GLU A 79 -9.13 3.40 8.71
CA GLU A 79 -9.37 3.00 7.31
C GLU A 79 -8.79 3.99 6.27
N CYS A 80 -7.73 4.72 6.63
CA CYS A 80 -7.00 5.61 5.74
C CYS A 80 -5.55 5.16 5.54
N ILE A 81 -4.96 5.62 4.45
CA ILE A 81 -3.52 5.67 4.23
C ILE A 81 -3.12 7.12 3.97
N ALA A 82 -1.87 7.48 4.20
CA ALA A 82 -1.38 8.79 3.82
C ALA A 82 -0.29 8.70 2.74
N LEU A 83 -0.37 9.56 1.74
CA LEU A 83 0.72 9.80 0.82
C LEU A 83 1.59 10.92 1.40
N ARG A 84 2.87 10.64 1.62
CA ARG A 84 3.85 11.62 2.05
C ARG A 84 4.56 12.22 0.84
N PHE A 85 4.62 13.53 0.81
CA PHE A 85 5.39 14.31 -0.15
C PHE A 85 6.50 15.05 0.60
N VAL A 86 7.68 15.06 0.01
CA VAL A 86 8.84 15.79 0.52
C VAL A 86 9.24 16.80 -0.54
N ASN A 87 9.25 18.08 -0.20
CA ASN A 87 9.53 19.16 -1.14
C ASN A 87 8.65 19.05 -2.41
N LYS A 88 7.35 18.77 -2.22
CA LYS A 88 6.33 18.57 -3.27
C LYS A 88 6.50 17.30 -4.13
N ALA A 89 7.52 16.47 -3.89
CA ALA A 89 7.72 15.21 -4.59
C ALA A 89 7.17 14.05 -3.75
N TYR A 90 6.45 13.11 -4.39
CA TYR A 90 5.99 11.89 -3.75
C TYR A 90 7.17 11.09 -3.18
N ARG A 91 7.04 10.62 -1.95
CA ARG A 91 8.08 9.86 -1.26
C ARG A 91 7.64 8.44 -0.92
N GLU A 92 6.53 8.29 -0.20
CA GLU A 92 6.09 6.99 0.32
C GLU A 92 4.61 6.98 0.74
N VAL A 93 4.10 5.77 1.01
CA VAL A 93 2.79 5.56 1.64
C VAL A 93 3.00 5.29 3.13
N LEU A 94 2.30 6.05 3.97
CA LEU A 94 2.26 5.85 5.41
C LEU A 94 1.02 5.05 5.78
N THR A 95 1.23 4.05 6.65
CA THR A 95 0.16 3.15 7.13
C THR A 95 0.16 3.01 8.65
N LYS A 96 1.11 3.69 9.33
CA LYS A 96 1.15 3.75 10.80
C LYS A 96 0.12 4.77 11.27
N PRO A 97 -0.58 4.52 12.40
CA PRO A 97 -1.55 5.47 12.97
C PRO A 97 -0.96 6.85 13.21
N GLU A 98 0.27 6.91 13.65
CA GLU A 98 0.99 8.15 13.89
C GLU A 98 2.41 8.04 13.33
N SER A 99 2.90 9.14 12.78
CA SER A 99 4.27 9.25 12.28
C SER A 99 4.77 10.68 12.47
N LEU A 100 6.00 10.83 12.95
CA LEU A 100 6.63 12.11 13.25
C LEU A 100 7.84 12.30 12.34
N PHE A 101 7.92 13.43 11.66
CA PHE A 101 8.99 13.74 10.70
C PHE A 101 9.68 15.05 11.02
N TRP A 102 10.97 15.13 10.77
CA TRP A 102 11.70 16.38 10.77
C TRP A 102 11.23 17.29 9.65
N ASN A 103 10.98 18.56 9.96
CA ASN A 103 10.49 19.57 9.00
C ASN A 103 11.39 20.82 9.00
N VAL A 104 12.72 20.60 9.02
CA VAL A 104 13.73 21.66 9.06
C VAL A 104 14.38 21.84 7.69
N PHE A 105 14.86 20.74 7.11
CA PHE A 105 15.53 20.73 5.80
C PHE A 105 14.67 20.15 4.70
N GLU A 106 13.56 19.54 5.07
CA GLU A 106 12.56 18.93 4.20
C GLU A 106 11.19 19.48 4.56
N GLU A 107 10.44 19.96 3.58
CA GLU A 107 9.04 20.32 3.75
C GLU A 107 8.19 19.06 3.55
N ASN A 108 7.48 18.64 4.59
CA ASN A 108 6.62 17.45 4.54
C ASN A 108 5.16 17.85 4.37
N GLU A 109 4.51 17.29 3.36
CA GLU A 109 3.08 17.39 3.14
C GLU A 109 2.46 15.99 3.17
N PHE A 110 1.26 15.86 3.75
CA PHE A 110 0.54 14.59 3.86
C PHE A 110 -0.83 14.72 3.22
N ARG A 111 -1.17 13.72 2.42
CA ARG A 111 -2.49 13.57 1.84
C ARG A 111 -3.11 12.28 2.33
N ASN A 112 -4.09 12.38 3.24
CA ASN A 112 -4.85 11.23 3.72
C ASN A 112 -5.85 10.78 2.67
N ILE A 113 -5.93 9.47 2.44
CA ILE A 113 -6.79 8.82 1.46
C ILE A 113 -7.63 7.79 2.18
N ASP A 114 -8.93 7.94 2.07
CA ASP A 114 -9.91 6.97 2.53
C ASP A 114 -9.87 5.73 1.63
N ILE A 115 -9.63 4.56 2.20
CA ILE A 115 -9.57 3.27 1.51
C ILE A 115 -10.77 2.36 1.82
N THR A 116 -11.82 2.89 2.46
CA THR A 116 -13.08 2.16 2.70
C THR A 116 -13.70 1.68 1.39
N ARG A 117 -13.51 2.46 0.31
CA ARG A 117 -13.94 2.11 -1.04
C ARG A 117 -12.74 1.75 -1.91
N PRO A 118 -12.85 0.71 -2.75
CA PRO A 118 -11.74 0.22 -3.56
C PRO A 118 -11.30 1.18 -4.66
N CYS A 119 -12.18 2.06 -5.15
CA CYS A 119 -11.85 2.94 -6.27
C CYS A 119 -10.82 3.98 -5.90
N MET A 120 -9.73 4.07 -6.68
CA MET A 120 -8.83 5.22 -6.60
C MET A 120 -9.53 6.48 -7.09
N GLU A 121 -9.29 7.58 -6.39
CA GLU A 121 -9.78 8.88 -6.82
C GLU A 121 -9.21 9.23 -8.20
N GLU A 122 -10.05 9.72 -9.12
CA GLU A 122 -9.62 10.19 -10.44
C GLU A 122 -8.61 11.35 -10.36
N SER A 123 -8.59 12.05 -9.23
CA SER A 123 -7.69 13.16 -8.96
C SER A 123 -6.23 12.75 -8.68
N LEU A 124 -5.95 11.46 -8.48
CA LEU A 124 -4.58 10.98 -8.27
C LEU A 124 -3.91 10.71 -9.62
N PRO A 125 -2.86 11.45 -10.00
CA PRO A 125 -2.16 11.23 -11.26
C PRO A 125 -1.60 9.81 -11.36
N ARG A 126 -1.79 9.15 -12.51
CA ARG A 126 -1.28 7.79 -12.78
C ARG A 126 0.22 7.63 -12.53
N PHE A 127 0.96 8.71 -12.71
CA PHE A 127 2.39 8.76 -12.44
C PHE A 127 2.76 8.27 -11.01
N TYR A 128 1.94 8.58 -10.01
CA TYR A 128 2.20 8.11 -8.65
C TYR A 128 2.04 6.59 -8.49
N MET A 129 1.23 5.94 -9.36
CA MET A 129 1.07 4.49 -9.35
C MET A 129 2.37 3.76 -9.72
N ASP A 130 3.15 4.33 -10.64
CA ASP A 130 4.42 3.75 -11.08
C ASP A 130 5.52 3.90 -9.99
N LEU A 131 5.37 4.88 -9.10
CA LEU A 131 6.28 5.11 -7.98
C LEU A 131 5.87 4.35 -6.70
N MET A 132 4.60 3.98 -6.60
CA MET A 132 4.03 3.34 -5.42
C MET A 132 4.31 1.83 -5.42
N ALA A 133 4.61 1.26 -4.25
CA ALA A 133 4.79 -0.19 -4.14
C ALA A 133 3.48 -0.93 -4.48
N ALA A 134 3.60 -1.98 -5.31
CA ALA A 134 2.46 -2.76 -5.84
C ALA A 134 1.57 -3.39 -4.74
N ARG A 135 2.07 -3.49 -3.50
CA ARG A 135 1.28 -4.00 -2.36
C ARG A 135 0.11 -3.10 -1.95
N TYR A 136 0.15 -1.80 -2.31
CA TYR A 136 -0.87 -0.84 -1.93
C TYR A 136 -2.01 -0.72 -2.93
N TYR A 137 -1.81 -1.21 -4.16
CA TYR A 137 -2.82 -1.13 -5.20
C TYR A 137 -2.88 -2.38 -6.07
N LYS A 138 -4.04 -2.58 -6.69
CA LYS A 138 -4.28 -3.60 -7.72
C LYS A 138 -4.55 -2.90 -9.05
N LYS A 139 -3.75 -3.22 -10.06
CA LYS A 139 -4.00 -2.83 -11.45
C LYS A 139 -4.78 -3.93 -12.14
N ILE A 140 -5.93 -3.59 -12.72
CA ILE A 140 -6.79 -4.51 -13.47
C ILE A 140 -6.89 -3.99 -14.89
N ILE A 141 -6.59 -4.85 -15.85
CA ILE A 141 -6.68 -4.54 -17.29
C ILE A 141 -7.77 -5.43 -17.85
N VAL A 142 -8.84 -4.81 -18.36
CA VAL A 142 -9.91 -5.48 -19.11
C VAL A 142 -9.71 -5.13 -20.58
N LYS A 143 -9.39 -6.12 -21.40
CA LYS A 143 -9.10 -5.93 -22.81
C LYS A 143 -10.38 -5.79 -23.63
N ASP A 144 -10.25 -5.35 -24.89
CA ASP A 144 -11.36 -5.34 -25.83
C ASP A 144 -11.98 -6.75 -26.01
N GLY A 145 -13.32 -6.81 -25.89
CA GLY A 145 -14.06 -8.06 -25.90
C GLY A 145 -14.01 -8.86 -24.60
N GLU A 146 -13.50 -8.27 -23.53
CA GLU A 146 -13.53 -8.84 -22.17
C GLU A 146 -14.42 -8.01 -21.25
N ILE A 147 -14.86 -8.65 -20.17
CA ILE A 147 -15.56 -8.03 -19.03
C ILE A 147 -14.93 -8.52 -17.74
N GLY A 148 -14.71 -7.60 -16.80
CA GLY A 148 -14.25 -7.91 -15.46
C GLY A 148 -15.41 -7.91 -14.45
N LEU A 149 -15.46 -8.88 -13.56
CA LEU A 149 -16.28 -8.83 -12.36
C LEU A 149 -15.39 -8.55 -11.17
N LEU A 150 -15.57 -7.36 -10.59
CA LEU A 150 -14.81 -6.88 -9.45
C LEU A 150 -15.38 -7.41 -8.14
N TYR A 151 -14.51 -7.90 -7.29
CA TYR A 151 -14.84 -8.35 -5.94
C TYR A 151 -13.96 -7.65 -4.93
N TYR A 152 -14.56 -7.37 -3.77
CA TYR A 152 -13.91 -6.77 -2.64
C TYR A 152 -14.17 -7.64 -1.40
N ASP A 153 -13.11 -8.20 -0.80
CA ASP A 153 -13.22 -9.22 0.25
C ASP A 153 -14.18 -10.36 -0.15
N ASN A 154 -14.03 -10.88 -1.38
CA ASN A 154 -14.87 -11.92 -1.99
C ASN A 154 -16.36 -11.54 -2.21
N ARG A 155 -16.75 -10.28 -1.99
CA ARG A 155 -18.08 -9.78 -2.31
C ARG A 155 -18.09 -9.10 -3.66
N TYR A 156 -19.08 -9.45 -4.52
CA TYR A 156 -19.28 -8.79 -5.80
C TYR A 156 -19.59 -7.31 -5.62
N GLU A 157 -18.83 -6.47 -6.29
CA GLU A 157 -18.96 -5.01 -6.23
C GLU A 157 -19.60 -4.46 -7.51
N LYS A 158 -18.96 -4.67 -8.63
CA LYS A 158 -19.42 -4.17 -9.93
C LYS A 158 -18.78 -4.86 -11.11
N ARG A 159 -19.38 -4.63 -12.28
CA ARG A 159 -18.84 -4.98 -13.59
C ARG A 159 -17.86 -3.91 -14.06
N LEU A 160 -16.79 -4.33 -14.69
CA LEU A 160 -15.78 -3.49 -15.34
C LEU A 160 -15.84 -3.73 -16.84
N GLU A 161 -16.00 -2.64 -17.59
CA GLU A 161 -15.90 -2.64 -19.05
C GLU A 161 -14.43 -2.55 -19.47
N THR A 162 -14.19 -2.55 -20.81
CA THR A 162 -12.83 -2.41 -21.37
C THR A 162 -12.12 -1.18 -20.80
N GLY A 163 -10.91 -1.38 -20.27
CA GLY A 163 -10.12 -0.29 -19.70
C GLY A 163 -9.04 -0.77 -18.74
N THR A 164 -8.30 0.20 -18.19
CA THR A 164 -7.31 -0.02 -17.12
C THR A 164 -7.79 0.68 -15.87
N TYR A 165 -7.88 -0.07 -14.80
CA TYR A 165 -8.42 0.36 -13.51
C TYR A 165 -7.37 0.18 -12.43
N TYR A 166 -7.40 1.06 -11.42
CA TYR A 166 -6.56 1.00 -10.24
C TYR A 166 -7.45 1.01 -9.01
N PHE A 167 -7.17 0.11 -8.08
CA PHE A 167 -7.92 -0.05 -6.85
C PHE A 167 -6.96 -0.13 -5.67
N TRP A 168 -7.30 0.50 -4.55
CA TRP A 168 -6.56 0.31 -3.31
C TRP A 168 -6.67 -1.14 -2.84
N ASN A 169 -5.54 -1.75 -2.51
CA ASN A 169 -5.44 -3.15 -2.11
C ASN A 169 -4.67 -3.25 -0.78
N TYR A 170 -5.01 -2.37 0.15
CA TYR A 170 -4.43 -2.34 1.49
C TYR A 170 -5.54 -2.47 2.53
N GLY A 171 -5.37 -3.42 3.48
CA GLY A 171 -6.38 -3.73 4.50
C GLY A 171 -7.57 -4.55 4.00
N LYS A 172 -7.85 -4.56 2.68
CA LYS A 172 -8.92 -5.32 2.03
C LYS A 172 -8.41 -5.91 0.72
N GLU A 173 -8.91 -7.09 0.37
CA GLU A 173 -8.49 -7.79 -0.84
C GLU A 173 -9.34 -7.37 -2.05
N VAL A 174 -8.67 -6.98 -3.13
CA VAL A 174 -9.32 -6.68 -4.42
C VAL A 174 -9.03 -7.80 -5.42
N THR A 175 -10.07 -8.46 -5.91
CA THR A 175 -9.97 -9.49 -6.94
C THR A 175 -10.86 -9.18 -8.14
N CYS A 176 -10.49 -9.69 -9.32
CA CYS A 176 -11.28 -9.52 -10.53
C CYS A 176 -11.27 -10.81 -11.33
N LYS A 177 -12.45 -11.30 -11.72
CA LYS A 177 -12.61 -12.40 -12.66
C LYS A 177 -12.84 -11.81 -14.05
N ILE A 178 -11.96 -12.14 -14.99
CA ILE A 178 -12.04 -11.68 -16.39
C ILE A 178 -12.74 -12.75 -17.24
N PHE A 179 -13.70 -12.34 -18.05
CA PHE A 179 -14.46 -13.18 -18.96
C PHE A 179 -14.28 -12.69 -20.39
N ASN A 180 -13.92 -13.60 -21.28
CA ASN A 180 -13.90 -13.34 -22.72
C ASN A 180 -15.33 -13.44 -23.28
N MET A 181 -15.82 -12.34 -23.84
CA MET A 181 -17.19 -12.22 -24.40
C MET A 181 -17.25 -12.60 -25.90
N LYS A 182 -16.10 -12.87 -26.52
CA LYS A 182 -16.01 -13.32 -27.92
C LYS A 182 -16.46 -14.78 -28.03
N ILE A 183 -16.74 -15.23 -29.23
CA ILE A 183 -17.02 -16.65 -29.50
C ILE A 183 -15.78 -17.45 -29.16
N GLN A 184 -15.98 -18.50 -28.38
CA GLN A 184 -14.96 -19.45 -27.93
C GLN A 184 -15.30 -20.84 -28.53
N GLN A 185 -14.29 -21.65 -28.79
CA GLN A 185 -14.42 -23.00 -29.28
C GLN A 185 -14.03 -23.99 -28.19
N LEU A 186 -14.83 -25.02 -28.02
CA LEU A 186 -14.55 -26.17 -27.16
C LEU A 186 -14.52 -27.42 -28.03
N ASP A 187 -13.40 -28.13 -28.05
CA ASP A 187 -13.22 -29.38 -28.78
C ASP A 187 -13.47 -30.56 -27.82
N ILE A 188 -14.51 -31.31 -28.10
CA ILE A 188 -14.88 -32.51 -27.35
C ILE A 188 -14.49 -33.69 -28.24
N SER A 189 -13.31 -34.24 -28.04
CA SER A 189 -12.75 -35.31 -28.87
C SER A 189 -12.85 -36.67 -28.22
N GLY A 190 -12.90 -37.73 -29.05
CA GLY A 190 -12.74 -39.09 -28.61
C GLY A 190 -13.92 -39.67 -27.80
N GLN A 191 -15.14 -39.15 -27.99
CA GLN A 191 -16.33 -39.74 -27.36
C GLN A 191 -16.71 -41.04 -28.09
N GLU A 192 -16.72 -42.16 -27.36
CA GLU A 192 -17.21 -43.44 -27.90
C GLU A 192 -18.65 -43.65 -27.45
N ILE A 193 -19.54 -43.78 -28.40
CA ILE A 193 -20.97 -44.10 -28.15
C ILE A 193 -21.29 -45.41 -28.83
N LEU A 194 -22.11 -46.23 -28.14
CA LEU A 194 -22.65 -47.45 -28.72
C LEU A 194 -23.99 -47.13 -29.35
N THR A 195 -24.14 -47.47 -30.65
CA THR A 195 -25.43 -47.36 -31.33
C THR A 195 -26.38 -48.50 -30.88
N ALA A 196 -27.68 -48.38 -31.20
CA ALA A 196 -28.69 -49.36 -30.83
C ALA A 196 -28.39 -50.77 -31.36
N ASP A 197 -27.71 -50.88 -32.48
CA ASP A 197 -27.22 -52.11 -33.12
C ASP A 197 -25.84 -52.55 -32.63
N LYS A 198 -25.34 -51.98 -31.49
CA LYS A 198 -24.09 -52.32 -30.80
C LYS A 198 -22.82 -52.02 -31.60
N VAL A 199 -22.87 -51.08 -32.54
CA VAL A 199 -21.67 -50.60 -33.24
C VAL A 199 -21.05 -49.45 -32.42
N ALA A 200 -19.74 -49.54 -32.12
CA ALA A 200 -18.99 -48.47 -31.47
C ALA A 200 -18.67 -47.35 -32.50
N VAL A 201 -19.15 -46.16 -32.23
CA VAL A 201 -18.87 -44.97 -33.07
C VAL A 201 -18.08 -43.98 -32.26
N ARG A 202 -16.98 -43.48 -32.83
CA ARG A 202 -16.15 -42.44 -32.22
C ARG A 202 -16.52 -41.09 -32.82
N LEU A 203 -16.89 -40.14 -31.94
CA LEU A 203 -17.30 -38.80 -32.30
C LEU A 203 -16.29 -37.77 -31.85
N ASN A 204 -16.07 -36.78 -32.71
CA ASN A 204 -15.39 -35.53 -32.36
C ASN A 204 -16.40 -34.39 -32.58
N VAL A 205 -16.64 -33.62 -31.53
CA VAL A 205 -17.62 -32.52 -31.55
C VAL A 205 -16.89 -31.22 -31.31
N ILE A 206 -17.18 -30.21 -32.12
CA ILE A 206 -16.72 -28.85 -31.94
C ILE A 206 -17.92 -28.01 -31.50
N CYS A 207 -17.82 -27.43 -30.30
CA CYS A 207 -18.84 -26.54 -29.76
C CYS A 207 -18.36 -25.11 -29.79
N ASN A 208 -19.04 -24.23 -30.54
CA ASN A 208 -18.80 -22.79 -30.48
C ASN A 208 -19.81 -22.15 -29.52
N TYR A 209 -19.29 -21.44 -28.50
CA TYR A 209 -20.14 -20.80 -27.53
C TYR A 209 -19.63 -19.37 -27.22
N ARG A 210 -20.48 -18.57 -26.63
CA ARG A 210 -20.09 -17.28 -26.03
C ARG A 210 -20.78 -17.04 -24.69
N ILE A 211 -20.09 -16.37 -23.78
CA ILE A 211 -20.66 -15.92 -22.51
C ILE A 211 -21.49 -14.68 -22.81
N VAL A 212 -22.78 -14.69 -22.45
CA VAL A 212 -23.68 -13.52 -22.62
C VAL A 212 -23.95 -12.78 -21.32
N ASN A 213 -23.83 -13.47 -20.17
CA ASN A 213 -24.02 -12.89 -18.85
C ASN A 213 -23.04 -13.52 -17.86
N PRO A 214 -21.87 -12.87 -17.62
CA PRO A 214 -20.86 -13.39 -16.73
C PRO A 214 -21.28 -13.40 -15.25
N GLU A 215 -22.14 -12.47 -14.81
CA GLU A 215 -22.64 -12.42 -13.43
C GLU A 215 -23.52 -13.64 -13.12
N LYS A 216 -24.39 -14.03 -14.07
CA LYS A 216 -25.21 -15.22 -13.94
C LYS A 216 -24.38 -16.49 -13.98
N LEU A 217 -23.37 -16.52 -14.87
CA LEU A 217 -22.46 -17.67 -15.01
C LEU A 217 -21.75 -17.96 -13.68
N VAL A 218 -21.13 -16.95 -13.04
CA VAL A 218 -20.40 -17.14 -11.78
C VAL A 218 -21.26 -17.63 -10.63
N ARG A 219 -22.56 -17.28 -10.65
CA ARG A 219 -23.49 -17.70 -9.58
C ARG A 219 -23.99 -19.13 -9.76
N GLN A 220 -23.96 -19.64 -10.98
CA GLN A 220 -24.61 -20.93 -11.32
C GLN A 220 -23.62 -22.06 -11.57
N VAL A 221 -22.44 -21.76 -12.07
CA VAL A 221 -21.44 -22.78 -12.46
C VAL A 221 -20.01 -22.33 -12.17
N GLU A 222 -19.13 -23.29 -11.90
CA GLU A 222 -17.70 -23.00 -11.68
C GLU A 222 -16.95 -22.61 -12.96
N GLY A 223 -17.40 -23.11 -14.13
CA GLY A 223 -16.79 -22.80 -15.42
C GLY A 223 -17.71 -23.11 -16.58
N ALA A 224 -17.73 -22.22 -17.59
CA ALA A 224 -18.57 -22.39 -18.79
C ALA A 224 -18.23 -23.67 -19.58
N ALA A 225 -16.94 -23.94 -19.77
CA ALA A 225 -16.49 -25.10 -20.54
C ALA A 225 -16.85 -26.43 -19.86
N SER A 226 -16.66 -26.54 -18.56
CA SER A 226 -17.01 -27.75 -17.79
C SER A 226 -18.50 -28.07 -17.85
N GLN A 227 -19.35 -27.05 -17.85
CA GLN A 227 -20.81 -27.22 -17.90
C GLN A 227 -21.29 -27.69 -19.31
N ILE A 228 -20.60 -27.31 -20.39
CA ILE A 228 -20.94 -27.74 -21.73
C ILE A 228 -20.53 -29.21 -21.94
N TYR A 229 -19.49 -29.67 -21.24
CA TYR A 229 -18.98 -31.04 -21.35
C TYR A 229 -19.85 -32.06 -20.59
N THR A 230 -20.64 -31.62 -19.60
CA THR A 230 -21.52 -32.49 -18.77
C THR A 230 -22.87 -32.72 -19.44
#